data_b79454d71a957059423a3bde9d4afc23
#
_entry.id   b79454d71a957059423a3bde9d4afc23
#
_cell.length_a   1.000
_cell.length_b   1.000
_cell.length_c   1.000
_cell.angle_alpha   90.00
_cell.angle_beta   90.00
_cell.angle_gamma   90.00
#
_symmetry.space_group_name_H-M   'P 1'
#
loop_
_entity.id
_entity.type
_entity.pdbx_description
1 polymer ?
#
loop_
_entity_poly.entity_id
_entity_poly.type
_entity_poly.pdbx_seq_one_letter_code
_entity_poly.pdbx_strand_id
1 'polypeptide(L)'
;MRLLGILGLAAMLTANPAFCQSSASQMSAGAAARFLDQATFGPTPASTAQLQLLGIGNWLNAQFALNTSDIPDQPLVDSSGMPNRNLQPVQAAFFQNTVTESDQLRQRVAFALSQMWVVSFSGLPVAYAYPPYWRIFRDNAFGNYRDLIQAVTLSPAMGRYLNMANNNKANPAKNTSANENYARELMQLFTLGLTQLNPEGTPVLDKNRNPIPTYDQTVVMNLARALTGWTYPTAPGVTPKKNNPEYFFGQMFAVESEHDTSAKPIFGNVTIPAGQTAEQDLNSLLDALMAQPTMAPFVSGQLIQHLVTSNPSPQYIGRVSSVFQNDGNGVTGNLQAVVTAVLTDPEARAADNPTAASVASFGHMREPVLFLPNLLRGLNATLTASSTVQAKSSELGENLFNPASVFSYFSPQYRIEGGLLGPEFQIYTTQTAADRADIVNSILYGALDKGTTVNLTPFVQQAGNATSLLNAISSVFLHGEMSAALEQAATDAVDAASTPAAKTQAALYIVLTSDEYQIIH
;
A
#
# COMPACT_ATOMS: atom_id res chain seq x y z
N MET A 1 52.63 17.99 -49.69
CA MET A 1 54.05 18.36 -49.32
C MET A 1 54.03 18.85 -47.88
N ARG A 2 54.83 18.19 -47.01
CA ARG A 2 55.25 18.53 -45.64
C ARG A 2 54.17 18.47 -44.53
N LEU A 3 54.31 17.73 -43.57
CA LEU A 3 55.21 17.08 -42.59
C LEU A 3 54.71 17.35 -41.19
N LEU A 4 54.47 16.28 -40.52
CA LEU A 4 54.55 15.92 -39.09
C LEU A 4 55.05 16.98 -38.09
N GLY A 5 54.36 17.01 -36.97
CA GLY A 5 54.83 17.49 -35.68
C GLY A 5 54.13 16.75 -34.54
N ILE A 6 54.77 15.68 -34.04
CA ILE A 6 54.41 14.98 -32.81
C ILE A 6 55.00 15.76 -31.66
N LEU A 7 54.17 16.17 -30.71
CA LEU A 7 54.63 16.61 -29.38
C LEU A 7 53.94 15.73 -28.33
N GLY A 8 54.75 14.89 -27.70
CA GLY A 8 54.36 14.05 -26.58
C GLY A 8 54.12 14.90 -25.32
N LEU A 9 53.02 14.68 -24.68
CA LEU A 9 52.73 15.19 -23.35
C LEU A 9 52.89 14.02 -22.35
N ALA A 10 53.93 14.11 -21.53
CA ALA A 10 54.17 13.20 -20.41
C ALA A 10 53.11 13.44 -19.34
N ALA A 11 52.25 12.45 -19.09
CA ALA A 11 51.30 12.46 -17.97
C ALA A 11 52.07 12.13 -16.68
N MET A 12 52.21 13.10 -15.79
CA MET A 12 52.58 12.86 -14.40
C MET A 12 51.43 12.12 -13.70
N LEU A 13 51.62 10.88 -13.38
CA LEU A 13 50.80 10.10 -12.44
C LEU A 13 51.03 10.66 -11.04
N THR A 14 50.13 11.52 -10.56
CA THR A 14 50.01 11.81 -9.14
C THR A 14 49.26 10.64 -8.50
N ALA A 15 49.96 9.88 -7.65
CA ALA A 15 49.38 8.87 -6.81
C ALA A 15 48.37 9.54 -5.85
N ASN A 16 47.10 9.35 -6.08
CA ASN A 16 46.07 9.66 -5.09
C ASN A 16 46.22 8.69 -3.89
N PRO A 17 46.21 9.19 -2.65
CA PRO A 17 46.18 8.32 -1.50
C PRO A 17 44.90 7.49 -1.57
N ALA A 18 45.04 6.18 -1.52
CA ALA A 18 43.94 5.25 -1.36
C ALA A 18 43.12 5.66 -0.12
N PHE A 19 41.96 6.24 -0.35
CA PHE A 19 40.91 6.26 0.68
C PHE A 19 40.64 4.80 1.04
N CYS A 20 41.07 4.39 2.22
CA CYS A 20 40.65 3.17 2.84
C CYS A 20 39.15 3.32 3.05
N GLN A 21 38.34 2.85 2.10
CA GLN A 21 36.93 2.62 2.34
C GLN A 21 36.88 1.57 3.45
N SER A 22 36.53 2.00 4.67
CA SER A 22 36.05 1.08 5.67
C SER A 22 34.94 0.27 4.98
N SER A 23 35.13 -1.05 4.88
CA SER A 23 34.12 -1.96 4.41
C SER A 23 32.93 -1.81 5.36
N ALA A 24 31.97 -0.94 5.01
CA ALA A 24 30.65 -1.03 5.61
C ALA A 24 30.24 -2.48 5.41
N SER A 25 29.91 -3.19 6.50
CA SER A 25 29.51 -4.58 6.41
C SER A 25 28.35 -4.67 5.42
N GLN A 26 28.56 -5.46 4.36
CA GLN A 26 27.53 -5.64 3.34
C GLN A 26 26.26 -6.15 4.03
N MET A 27 25.11 -5.55 3.72
CA MET A 27 23.81 -5.96 4.25
C MET A 27 23.64 -7.48 4.11
N SER A 28 23.19 -8.17 5.16
CA SER A 28 22.90 -9.60 5.09
C SER A 28 21.76 -9.89 4.11
N ALA A 29 21.71 -11.11 3.56
CA ALA A 29 20.61 -11.52 2.69
C ALA A 29 19.26 -11.47 3.43
N GLY A 30 19.24 -11.83 4.72
CA GLY A 30 18.05 -11.76 5.56
C GLY A 30 17.56 -10.33 5.74
N ALA A 31 18.45 -9.38 6.09
CA ALA A 31 18.09 -7.97 6.20
C ALA A 31 17.57 -7.39 4.87
N ALA A 32 18.16 -7.79 3.75
CA ALA A 32 17.69 -7.39 2.43
C ALA A 32 16.31 -7.99 2.11
N ALA A 33 16.08 -9.25 2.44
CA ALA A 33 14.79 -9.90 2.24
C ALA A 33 13.70 -9.26 3.12
N ARG A 34 13.99 -8.95 4.39
CA ARG A 34 13.07 -8.24 5.30
C ARG A 34 12.69 -6.86 4.75
N PHE A 35 13.66 -6.07 4.32
CA PHE A 35 13.38 -4.78 3.71
C PHE A 35 12.46 -4.92 2.48
N LEU A 36 12.76 -5.88 1.59
CA LEU A 36 11.96 -6.11 0.38
C LEU A 36 10.56 -6.63 0.69
N ASP A 37 10.38 -7.37 1.76
CA ASP A 37 9.07 -7.86 2.20
C ASP A 37 8.16 -6.72 2.67
N GLN A 38 8.72 -5.70 3.31
CA GLN A 38 8.01 -4.48 3.71
C GLN A 38 7.77 -3.52 2.52
N ALA A 39 8.77 -3.38 1.63
CA ALA A 39 8.79 -2.39 0.56
C ALA A 39 8.17 -2.87 -0.76
N THR A 40 7.92 -4.17 -0.92
CA THR A 40 7.45 -4.80 -2.16
C THR A 40 6.38 -5.86 -1.86
N PHE A 41 5.97 -6.61 -2.88
CA PHE A 41 5.13 -7.80 -2.70
C PHE A 41 5.95 -9.08 -2.43
N GLY A 42 7.15 -8.94 -1.92
CA GLY A 42 8.03 -10.02 -1.51
C GLY A 42 9.37 -10.05 -2.25
N PRO A 43 10.41 -10.58 -1.60
CA PRO A 43 11.74 -10.71 -2.19
C PRO A 43 11.76 -11.76 -3.31
N THR A 44 12.71 -11.58 -4.22
CA THR A 44 13.22 -12.63 -5.11
C THR A 44 14.72 -12.77 -4.87
N PRO A 45 15.35 -13.91 -5.20
CA PRO A 45 16.81 -14.00 -5.10
C PRO A 45 17.54 -12.88 -5.86
N ALA A 46 17.02 -12.49 -7.02
CA ALA A 46 17.58 -11.41 -7.84
C ALA A 46 17.42 -10.04 -7.16
N SER A 47 16.23 -9.71 -6.63
CA SER A 47 16.00 -8.42 -5.96
C SER A 47 16.78 -8.31 -4.65
N THR A 48 16.94 -9.41 -3.91
CA THR A 48 17.78 -9.47 -2.70
C THR A 48 19.24 -9.16 -3.03
N ALA A 49 19.80 -9.84 -4.04
CA ALA A 49 21.17 -9.57 -4.48
C ALA A 49 21.35 -8.13 -5.00
N GLN A 50 20.38 -7.60 -5.73
CA GLN A 50 20.39 -6.22 -6.20
C GLN A 50 20.40 -5.22 -5.03
N LEU A 51 19.55 -5.44 -4.01
CA LEU A 51 19.51 -4.58 -2.84
C LEU A 51 20.81 -4.63 -2.04
N GLN A 52 21.40 -5.82 -1.85
CA GLN A 52 22.69 -5.98 -1.20
C GLN A 52 23.81 -5.20 -1.93
N LEU A 53 23.76 -5.18 -3.27
CA LEU A 53 24.73 -4.44 -4.08
C LEU A 53 24.55 -2.93 -4.01
N LEU A 54 23.30 -2.44 -4.08
CA LEU A 54 22.98 -1.02 -4.14
C LEU A 54 22.95 -0.35 -2.76
N GLY A 55 22.55 -1.09 -1.73
CA GLY A 55 22.10 -0.55 -0.45
C GLY A 55 20.74 0.13 -0.54
N ILE A 56 20.07 0.32 0.62
CA ILE A 56 18.68 0.81 0.69
C ILE A 56 18.51 2.15 -0.02
N GLY A 57 19.37 3.13 0.23
CA GLY A 57 19.22 4.48 -0.33
C GLY A 57 19.25 4.51 -1.87
N ASN A 58 20.22 3.82 -2.49
CA ASN A 58 20.30 3.78 -3.96
C ASN A 58 19.16 2.93 -4.55
N TRP A 59 18.75 1.86 -3.86
CA TRP A 59 17.62 1.03 -4.29
C TRP A 59 16.32 1.85 -4.28
N LEU A 60 16.05 2.61 -3.22
CA LEU A 60 14.88 3.50 -3.14
C LEU A 60 14.90 4.53 -4.27
N ASN A 61 16.03 5.19 -4.50
CA ASN A 61 16.16 6.15 -5.60
C ASN A 61 15.89 5.51 -6.96
N ALA A 62 16.38 4.29 -7.18
CA ALA A 62 16.10 3.53 -8.41
C ALA A 62 14.62 3.22 -8.56
N GLN A 63 13.94 2.79 -7.48
CA GLN A 63 12.49 2.50 -7.49
C GLN A 63 11.65 3.76 -7.75
N PHE A 64 12.00 4.90 -7.18
CA PHE A 64 11.30 6.17 -7.43
C PHE A 64 11.35 6.60 -8.89
N ALA A 65 12.43 6.25 -9.60
CA ALA A 65 12.67 6.62 -11.00
C ALA A 65 12.05 5.65 -12.03
N LEU A 66 11.52 4.49 -11.59
CA LEU A 66 10.95 3.51 -12.52
C LEU A 66 9.65 4.00 -13.16
N ASN A 67 9.45 3.60 -14.42
CA ASN A 67 8.17 3.75 -15.10
C ASN A 67 7.10 2.94 -14.37
N THR A 68 5.86 3.41 -14.45
CA THR A 68 4.72 2.78 -13.79
C THR A 68 4.15 1.66 -14.64
N SER A 69 3.91 0.49 -14.05
CA SER A 69 3.01 -0.52 -14.63
C SER A 69 1.56 -0.10 -14.47
N ASP A 70 0.69 -0.56 -15.38
CA ASP A 70 -0.71 -0.14 -15.42
C ASP A 70 -1.68 -1.31 -15.34
N ILE A 71 -2.90 -1.02 -14.96
CA ILE A 71 -4.06 -1.89 -15.10
C ILE A 71 -4.85 -1.39 -16.31
N PRO A 72 -5.05 -2.22 -17.37
CA PRO A 72 -5.73 -1.80 -18.57
C PRO A 72 -7.17 -1.33 -18.33
N ASP A 73 -7.59 -0.30 -19.06
CA ASP A 73 -8.98 0.15 -19.05
C ASP A 73 -9.92 -0.99 -19.47
N GLN A 74 -11.09 -0.99 -18.86
CA GLN A 74 -12.13 -1.96 -19.15
C GLN A 74 -13.22 -1.33 -20.03
N PRO A 75 -13.89 -2.11 -20.90
CA PRO A 75 -15.01 -1.62 -21.67
C PRO A 75 -16.17 -1.20 -20.76
N LEU A 76 -16.91 -0.14 -21.16
CA LEU A 76 -18.07 0.36 -20.42
C LEU A 76 -19.20 -0.67 -20.35
N VAL A 77 -19.36 -1.43 -21.42
CA VAL A 77 -20.40 -2.46 -21.53
C VAL A 77 -19.78 -3.81 -21.86
N ASP A 78 -20.46 -4.87 -21.46
CA ASP A 78 -20.11 -6.24 -21.81
C ASP A 78 -20.58 -6.60 -23.26
N SER A 79 -20.37 -7.84 -23.65
CA SER A 79 -20.74 -8.35 -24.97
C SER A 79 -22.28 -8.35 -25.23
N SER A 80 -23.09 -8.21 -24.19
CA SER A 80 -24.56 -8.10 -24.29
C SER A 80 -25.05 -6.64 -24.33
N GLY A 81 -24.14 -5.66 -24.24
CA GLY A 81 -24.46 -4.24 -24.19
C GLY A 81 -24.89 -3.73 -22.81
N MET A 82 -24.77 -4.56 -21.76
CA MET A 82 -25.05 -4.18 -20.36
C MET A 82 -23.80 -3.59 -19.70
N PRO A 83 -23.94 -2.76 -18.65
CA PRO A 83 -22.79 -2.26 -17.91
C PRO A 83 -21.83 -3.39 -17.51
N ASN A 84 -20.54 -3.23 -17.85
CA ASN A 84 -19.54 -4.26 -17.57
C ASN A 84 -19.32 -4.41 -16.06
N ARG A 85 -19.72 -5.56 -15.54
CA ARG A 85 -19.57 -5.95 -14.11
C ARG A 85 -18.49 -7.01 -13.89
N ASN A 86 -17.68 -7.29 -14.89
CA ASN A 86 -16.60 -8.28 -14.75
C ASN A 86 -15.34 -7.62 -14.19
N LEU A 87 -15.14 -7.72 -12.87
CA LEU A 87 -13.96 -7.19 -12.17
C LEU A 87 -12.71 -8.05 -12.37
N GLN A 88 -12.87 -9.31 -12.76
CA GLN A 88 -11.78 -10.28 -12.86
C GLN A 88 -10.57 -9.81 -13.69
N PRO A 89 -10.72 -9.20 -14.88
CA PRO A 89 -9.56 -8.73 -15.64
C PRO A 89 -8.75 -7.64 -14.93
N VAL A 90 -9.43 -6.78 -14.15
CA VAL A 90 -8.79 -5.73 -13.33
C VAL A 90 -7.95 -6.36 -12.23
N GLN A 91 -8.54 -7.31 -11.50
CA GLN A 91 -7.87 -8.05 -10.42
C GLN A 91 -6.69 -8.87 -10.94
N ALA A 92 -6.88 -9.58 -12.06
CA ALA A 92 -5.84 -10.38 -12.68
C ALA A 92 -4.64 -9.54 -13.11
N ALA A 93 -4.88 -8.37 -13.71
CA ALA A 93 -3.81 -7.44 -14.08
C ALA A 93 -3.05 -6.90 -12.87
N PHE A 94 -3.74 -6.59 -11.77
CA PHE A 94 -3.09 -6.23 -10.52
C PHE A 94 -2.14 -7.33 -10.03
N PHE A 95 -2.61 -8.58 -9.90
CA PHE A 95 -1.77 -9.68 -9.43
C PHE A 95 -0.62 -9.98 -10.40
N GLN A 96 -0.84 -9.82 -11.71
CA GLN A 96 0.24 -9.91 -12.69
C GLN A 96 1.34 -8.89 -12.38
N ASN A 97 0.98 -7.62 -12.19
CA ASN A 97 1.92 -6.55 -11.89
C ASN A 97 2.67 -6.81 -10.56
N THR A 98 1.98 -7.23 -9.51
CA THR A 98 2.60 -7.51 -8.21
C THR A 98 3.64 -8.63 -8.25
N VAL A 99 3.50 -9.60 -9.16
CA VAL A 99 4.45 -10.72 -9.30
C VAL A 99 5.58 -10.40 -10.26
N THR A 100 5.29 -9.77 -11.41
CA THR A 100 6.23 -9.70 -12.53
C THR A 100 6.88 -8.34 -12.76
N GLU A 101 6.21 -7.24 -12.39
CA GLU A 101 6.70 -5.91 -12.74
C GLU A 101 7.82 -5.42 -11.81
N SER A 102 8.59 -4.44 -12.31
CA SER A 102 9.79 -3.94 -11.62
C SER A 102 9.52 -2.78 -10.65
N ASP A 103 8.41 -2.03 -10.83
CA ASP A 103 8.03 -0.88 -10.00
C ASP A 103 7.35 -1.28 -8.68
N GLN A 104 7.92 -2.27 -8.02
CA GLN A 104 7.35 -2.95 -6.85
C GLN A 104 7.02 -2.01 -5.69
N LEU A 105 7.92 -1.08 -5.38
CA LEU A 105 7.70 -0.11 -4.29
C LEU A 105 6.47 0.77 -4.58
N ARG A 106 6.31 1.22 -5.82
CA ARG A 106 5.18 2.05 -6.23
C ARG A 106 3.86 1.29 -6.11
N GLN A 107 3.82 0.05 -6.60
CA GLN A 107 2.63 -0.80 -6.51
C GLN A 107 2.28 -1.11 -5.04
N ARG A 108 3.29 -1.37 -4.20
CA ARG A 108 3.10 -1.66 -2.76
C ARG A 108 2.56 -0.46 -1.99
N VAL A 109 3.10 0.74 -2.24
CA VAL A 109 2.61 1.98 -1.63
C VAL A 109 1.22 2.34 -2.15
N ALA A 110 0.97 2.18 -3.46
CA ALA A 110 -0.36 2.37 -4.03
C ALA A 110 -1.40 1.43 -3.40
N PHE A 111 -1.03 0.18 -3.13
CA PHE A 111 -1.91 -0.77 -2.43
C PHE A 111 -2.20 -0.31 -0.99
N ALA A 112 -1.19 0.09 -0.23
CA ALA A 112 -1.38 0.63 1.11
C ALA A 112 -2.32 1.85 1.12
N LEU A 113 -2.11 2.80 0.20
CA LEU A 113 -2.99 3.96 0.04
C LEU A 113 -4.42 3.57 -0.35
N SER A 114 -4.60 2.58 -1.22
CA SER A 114 -5.93 2.11 -1.64
C SER A 114 -6.72 1.45 -0.52
N GLN A 115 -6.06 0.90 0.49
CA GLN A 115 -6.71 0.38 1.69
C GLN A 115 -7.15 1.50 2.65
N MET A 116 -6.47 2.64 2.62
CA MET A 116 -6.88 3.84 3.36
C MET A 116 -8.05 4.57 2.68
N TRP A 117 -8.10 4.57 1.36
CA TRP A 117 -9.04 5.32 0.51
C TRP A 117 -9.97 4.36 -0.24
N VAL A 118 -10.90 3.77 0.49
CA VAL A 118 -11.71 2.64 0.02
C VAL A 118 -12.81 3.04 -0.95
N VAL A 119 -12.90 2.31 -2.06
CA VAL A 119 -14.11 2.18 -2.90
C VAL A 119 -14.36 0.69 -3.12
N SER A 120 -15.60 0.24 -2.92
CA SER A 120 -15.96 -1.17 -3.02
C SER A 120 -16.84 -1.47 -4.23
N PHE A 121 -16.54 -2.59 -4.92
CA PHE A 121 -17.33 -3.06 -6.04
C PHE A 121 -18.78 -3.36 -5.66
N SER A 122 -19.06 -3.77 -4.42
CA SER A 122 -20.43 -3.94 -3.93
C SER A 122 -21.24 -2.62 -3.94
N GLY A 123 -20.57 -1.48 -3.73
CA GLY A 123 -21.17 -0.13 -3.83
C GLY A 123 -21.09 0.51 -5.21
N LEU A 124 -20.16 0.04 -6.07
CA LEU A 124 -19.92 0.54 -7.42
C LEU A 124 -19.68 -0.64 -8.39
N PRO A 125 -20.73 -1.39 -8.78
CA PRO A 125 -20.58 -2.63 -9.55
C PRO A 125 -20.34 -2.40 -11.05
N VAL A 126 -19.34 -1.59 -11.41
CA VAL A 126 -18.91 -1.33 -12.79
C VAL A 126 -17.38 -1.40 -12.87
N ALA A 127 -16.89 -2.38 -13.64
CA ALA A 127 -15.47 -2.72 -13.68
C ALA A 127 -14.58 -1.58 -14.22
N TYR A 128 -15.04 -0.81 -15.19
CA TYR A 128 -14.27 0.26 -15.82
C TYR A 128 -13.99 1.47 -14.90
N ALA A 129 -14.63 1.52 -13.70
CA ALA A 129 -14.35 2.57 -12.72
C ALA A 129 -13.03 2.34 -11.95
N TYR A 130 -12.54 1.09 -11.90
CA TYR A 130 -11.42 0.71 -11.02
C TYR A 130 -10.04 1.03 -11.58
N PRO A 131 -9.72 0.83 -12.88
CA PRO A 131 -8.41 1.22 -13.40
C PRO A 131 -8.12 2.72 -13.24
N PRO A 132 -9.02 3.66 -13.55
CA PRO A 132 -8.79 5.09 -13.30
C PRO A 132 -8.64 5.41 -11.80
N TYR A 133 -9.40 4.74 -10.93
CA TYR A 133 -9.30 4.93 -9.49
C TYR A 133 -7.97 4.41 -8.93
N TRP A 134 -7.51 3.23 -9.37
CA TRP A 134 -6.21 2.68 -9.02
C TRP A 134 -5.05 3.59 -9.42
N ARG A 135 -5.12 4.18 -10.61
CA ARG A 135 -4.10 5.11 -11.11
C ARG A 135 -3.88 6.30 -10.20
N ILE A 136 -4.90 6.76 -9.47
CA ILE A 136 -4.75 7.85 -8.50
C ILE A 136 -3.70 7.47 -7.44
N PHE A 137 -3.76 6.27 -6.88
CA PHE A 137 -2.81 5.82 -5.86
C PHE A 137 -1.43 5.54 -6.44
N ARG A 138 -1.39 4.88 -7.60
CA ARG A 138 -0.15 4.57 -8.30
C ARG A 138 0.63 5.83 -8.67
N ASP A 139 -0.03 6.82 -9.22
CA ASP A 139 0.60 8.04 -9.73
C ASP A 139 1.00 8.98 -8.57
N ASN A 140 0.26 8.96 -7.47
CA ASN A 140 0.54 9.74 -6.27
C ASN A 140 1.31 8.98 -5.18
N ALA A 141 1.75 7.74 -5.42
CA ALA A 141 2.46 6.94 -4.41
C ALA A 141 3.69 7.64 -3.82
N PHE A 142 4.34 8.49 -4.60
CA PHE A 142 5.52 9.30 -4.23
C PHE A 142 5.29 10.81 -4.44
N GLY A 143 4.04 11.22 -4.60
CA GLY A 143 3.62 12.62 -4.77
C GLY A 143 3.39 13.34 -3.44
N ASN A 144 2.51 14.33 -3.47
CA ASN A 144 2.11 15.04 -2.26
C ASN A 144 0.74 14.54 -1.77
N TYR A 145 0.60 14.35 -0.45
CA TYR A 145 -0.65 13.86 0.15
C TYR A 145 -1.84 14.79 -0.12
N ARG A 146 -1.61 16.11 -0.19
CA ARG A 146 -2.65 17.08 -0.57
C ARG A 146 -3.18 16.83 -1.98
N ASP A 147 -2.28 16.55 -2.93
CA ASP A 147 -2.67 16.26 -4.32
C ASP A 147 -3.40 14.92 -4.41
N LEU A 148 -3.00 13.93 -3.61
CA LEU A 148 -3.72 12.66 -3.48
C LEU A 148 -5.16 12.91 -2.97
N ILE A 149 -5.34 13.68 -1.89
CA ILE A 149 -6.68 14.02 -1.36
C ILE A 149 -7.52 14.67 -2.45
N GLN A 150 -6.96 15.64 -3.18
CA GLN A 150 -7.65 16.33 -4.28
C GLN A 150 -8.07 15.36 -5.39
N ALA A 151 -7.15 14.51 -5.84
CA ALA A 151 -7.41 13.56 -6.92
C ALA A 151 -8.50 12.53 -6.53
N VAL A 152 -8.48 12.02 -5.28
CA VAL A 152 -9.52 11.13 -4.78
C VAL A 152 -10.86 11.86 -4.62
N THR A 153 -10.86 13.08 -4.07
CA THR A 153 -12.06 13.92 -3.92
C THR A 153 -12.75 14.14 -5.27
N LEU A 154 -11.98 14.40 -6.31
CA LEU A 154 -12.51 14.64 -7.66
C LEU A 154 -12.73 13.37 -8.48
N SER A 155 -12.43 12.20 -7.92
CA SER A 155 -12.69 10.92 -8.59
C SER A 155 -14.19 10.63 -8.67
N PRO A 156 -14.72 10.34 -9.85
CA PRO A 156 -16.12 9.94 -10.01
C PRO A 156 -16.45 8.66 -9.22
N ALA A 157 -15.48 7.73 -9.08
CA ALA A 157 -15.66 6.49 -8.32
C ALA A 157 -15.91 6.78 -6.83
N MET A 158 -15.09 7.62 -6.22
CA MET A 158 -15.29 8.08 -4.85
C MET A 158 -16.56 8.95 -4.74
N GLY A 159 -16.81 9.82 -5.71
CA GLY A 159 -18.01 10.64 -5.79
C GLY A 159 -19.30 9.83 -5.78
N ARG A 160 -19.30 8.65 -6.43
CA ARG A 160 -20.41 7.69 -6.39
C ARG A 160 -20.49 6.95 -5.06
N TYR A 161 -19.35 6.44 -4.59
CA TYR A 161 -19.30 5.56 -3.42
C TYR A 161 -19.72 6.28 -2.13
N LEU A 162 -19.29 7.53 -1.93
CA LEU A 162 -19.60 8.34 -0.74
C LEU A 162 -20.54 9.51 -1.01
N ASN A 163 -21.31 9.48 -2.10
CA ASN A 163 -22.39 10.42 -2.41
C ASN A 163 -21.95 11.89 -2.56
N MET A 164 -20.70 12.15 -3.02
CA MET A 164 -20.25 13.49 -3.32
C MET A 164 -20.69 13.95 -4.72
N ALA A 165 -20.73 13.05 -5.69
CA ALA A 165 -21.19 13.38 -7.05
C ALA A 165 -22.69 13.74 -7.04
N ASN A 166 -23.05 14.83 -7.72
CA ASN A 166 -24.42 15.38 -7.75
C ASN A 166 -24.94 15.81 -6.37
N ASN A 167 -24.03 16.10 -5.41
CA ASN A 167 -24.36 16.68 -4.12
C ASN A 167 -24.57 18.19 -4.29
N ASN A 168 -25.81 18.61 -4.37
CA ASN A 168 -26.18 20.01 -4.62
C ASN A 168 -26.34 20.78 -3.31
N LYS A 169 -26.18 22.12 -3.36
CA LYS A 169 -26.48 22.99 -2.23
C LYS A 169 -27.91 22.80 -1.72
N ALA A 170 -28.14 23.16 -0.48
CA ALA A 170 -29.45 23.07 0.16
C ALA A 170 -30.55 23.77 -0.65
N ASN A 171 -31.71 23.13 -0.74
CA ASN A 171 -32.91 23.70 -1.35
C ASN A 171 -34.07 23.64 -0.36
N PRO A 172 -34.35 24.73 0.37
CA PRO A 172 -35.43 24.76 1.37
C PRO A 172 -36.82 24.44 0.78
N ALA A 173 -37.08 24.84 -0.47
CA ALA A 173 -38.36 24.55 -1.12
C ALA A 173 -38.60 23.04 -1.37
N LYS A 174 -37.53 22.25 -1.44
CA LYS A 174 -37.56 20.78 -1.61
C LYS A 174 -37.20 20.04 -0.33
N ASN A 175 -36.96 20.75 0.76
CA ASN A 175 -36.47 20.20 2.04
C ASN A 175 -35.22 19.31 1.86
N THR A 176 -34.25 19.75 1.06
CA THR A 176 -32.99 19.04 0.85
C THR A 176 -31.82 19.82 1.44
N SER A 177 -30.84 19.10 1.98
CA SER A 177 -29.55 19.62 2.48
C SER A 177 -28.39 18.99 1.71
N ALA A 178 -27.19 19.57 1.87
CA ALA A 178 -25.97 18.95 1.39
C ALA A 178 -25.76 17.56 2.04
N ASN A 179 -25.30 16.59 1.24
CA ASN A 179 -24.99 15.26 1.75
C ASN A 179 -23.66 15.29 2.53
N GLU A 180 -23.66 14.79 3.75
CA GLU A 180 -22.52 14.83 4.68
C GLU A 180 -21.58 13.63 4.56
N ASN A 181 -21.95 12.59 3.81
CA ASN A 181 -21.25 11.31 3.83
C ASN A 181 -19.77 11.48 3.50
N TYR A 182 -19.45 12.02 2.33
CA TYR A 182 -18.05 12.23 1.94
C TYR A 182 -17.30 13.17 2.89
N ALA A 183 -17.92 14.25 3.34
CA ALA A 183 -17.29 15.19 4.28
C ALA A 183 -16.90 14.52 5.60
N ARG A 184 -17.76 13.64 6.11
CA ARG A 184 -17.50 12.86 7.32
C ARG A 184 -16.34 11.90 7.14
N GLU A 185 -16.38 11.09 6.07
CA GLU A 185 -15.36 10.08 5.82
C GLU A 185 -14.01 10.71 5.44
N LEU A 186 -14.01 11.84 4.74
CA LEU A 186 -12.81 12.61 4.46
C LEU A 186 -12.05 12.97 5.74
N MET A 187 -12.76 13.42 6.78
CA MET A 187 -12.13 13.73 8.06
C MET A 187 -11.84 12.48 8.88
N GLN A 188 -12.80 11.56 8.98
CA GLN A 188 -12.75 10.43 9.90
C GLN A 188 -11.77 9.36 9.47
N LEU A 189 -11.82 8.94 8.20
CA LEU A 189 -11.05 7.80 7.70
C LEU A 189 -9.78 8.23 6.98
N PHE A 190 -9.81 9.36 6.29
CA PHE A 190 -8.77 9.67 5.31
C PHE A 190 -7.74 10.69 5.80
N THR A 191 -8.09 11.55 6.78
CA THR A 191 -7.21 12.68 7.11
C THR A 191 -6.94 12.89 8.59
N LEU A 192 -7.94 12.92 9.46
CA LEU A 192 -7.78 13.38 10.84
C LEU A 192 -8.08 12.33 11.90
N GLY A 193 -8.97 11.37 11.59
CA GLY A 193 -9.52 10.48 12.60
C GLY A 193 -10.52 11.18 13.53
N LEU A 194 -11.05 10.46 14.51
CA LEU A 194 -12.07 10.96 15.43
C LEU A 194 -11.49 11.76 16.60
N THR A 195 -10.22 11.54 16.93
CA THR A 195 -9.57 12.08 18.13
C THR A 195 -8.32 12.85 17.76
N GLN A 196 -8.13 14.03 18.38
CA GLN A 196 -6.90 14.78 18.24
C GLN A 196 -5.70 13.97 18.73
N LEU A 197 -4.61 13.99 17.96
CA LEU A 197 -3.40 13.25 18.24
C LEU A 197 -2.22 14.17 18.54
N ASN A 198 -1.40 13.77 19.49
CA ASN A 198 -0.05 14.29 19.66
C ASN A 198 0.82 13.84 18.46
N PRO A 199 1.99 14.47 18.23
CA PRO A 199 2.88 14.08 17.13
C PRO A 199 3.25 12.59 17.13
N GLU A 200 3.27 11.95 18.29
CA GLU A 200 3.57 10.54 18.52
C GLU A 200 2.35 9.63 18.33
N GLY A 201 1.23 10.13 17.78
CA GLY A 201 0.02 9.35 17.53
C GLY A 201 -0.81 9.02 18.77
N THR A 202 -0.43 9.52 19.95
CA THR A 202 -1.20 9.33 21.18
C THR A 202 -2.35 10.34 21.27
N PRO A 203 -3.52 9.98 21.84
CA PRO A 203 -4.64 10.89 21.98
C PRO A 203 -4.30 12.14 22.82
N VAL A 204 -4.75 13.30 22.36
CA VAL A 204 -4.79 14.51 23.20
C VAL A 204 -5.96 14.39 24.15
N LEU A 205 -5.71 14.60 25.45
CA LEU A 205 -6.71 14.44 26.50
C LEU A 205 -7.14 15.79 27.09
N ASP A 206 -8.42 15.92 27.41
CA ASP A 206 -8.96 17.03 28.18
C ASP A 206 -8.55 16.95 29.67
N LYS A 207 -8.97 17.94 30.48
CA LYS A 207 -8.72 17.98 31.93
C LYS A 207 -9.31 16.78 32.72
N ASN A 208 -10.29 16.10 32.14
CA ASN A 208 -10.94 14.92 32.70
C ASN A 208 -10.35 13.61 32.16
N ARG A 209 -9.27 13.69 31.36
CA ARG A 209 -8.60 12.57 30.69
C ARG A 209 -9.44 11.89 29.60
N ASN A 210 -10.42 12.58 29.02
CA ASN A 210 -11.14 12.11 27.85
C ASN A 210 -10.44 12.55 26.56
N PRO A 211 -10.39 11.72 25.51
CA PRO A 211 -9.89 12.12 24.21
C PRO A 211 -10.67 13.32 23.65
N ILE A 212 -9.96 14.30 23.12
CA ILE A 212 -10.56 15.49 22.51
C ILE A 212 -10.95 15.14 21.06
N PRO A 213 -12.22 15.36 20.63
CA PRO A 213 -12.63 15.15 19.25
C PRO A 213 -11.87 16.08 18.27
N THR A 214 -11.59 15.60 17.07
CA THR A 214 -10.98 16.41 16.00
C THR A 214 -11.93 17.45 15.42
N TYR A 215 -13.21 17.15 15.38
CA TYR A 215 -14.27 18.01 14.83
C TYR A 215 -15.62 17.69 15.48
N ASP A 216 -16.57 18.60 15.31
CA ASP A 216 -17.95 18.43 15.71
C ASP A 216 -18.90 18.33 14.49
N GLN A 217 -20.21 18.16 14.75
CA GLN A 217 -21.22 18.08 13.71
C GLN A 217 -21.33 19.37 12.87
N THR A 218 -21.02 20.53 13.44
CA THR A 218 -21.05 21.81 12.72
C THR A 218 -19.98 21.85 11.64
N VAL A 219 -18.79 21.36 11.95
CA VAL A 219 -17.70 21.23 10.99
C VAL A 219 -18.10 20.29 9.85
N VAL A 220 -18.69 19.11 10.17
CA VAL A 220 -19.16 18.16 9.12
C VAL A 220 -20.15 18.82 8.17
N MET A 221 -21.15 19.55 8.70
CA MET A 221 -22.15 20.26 7.89
C MET A 221 -21.51 21.32 6.98
N ASN A 222 -20.55 22.07 7.51
CA ASN A 222 -19.88 23.13 6.75
C ASN A 222 -18.94 22.57 5.68
N LEU A 223 -18.24 21.46 5.95
CA LEU A 223 -17.46 20.75 4.92
C LEU A 223 -18.38 20.20 3.83
N ALA A 224 -19.52 19.61 4.19
CA ALA A 224 -20.49 19.11 3.22
C ALA A 224 -20.96 20.23 2.27
N ARG A 225 -21.18 21.46 2.80
CA ARG A 225 -21.54 22.64 2.00
C ARG A 225 -20.41 23.08 1.08
N ALA A 226 -19.15 23.03 1.54
CA ALA A 226 -17.97 23.36 0.73
C ALA A 226 -17.77 22.37 -0.43
N LEU A 227 -18.25 21.15 -0.28
CA LEU A 227 -18.13 20.05 -1.25
C LEU A 227 -19.37 19.90 -2.16
N THR A 228 -20.28 20.91 -2.18
CA THR A 228 -21.44 20.91 -3.10
C THR A 228 -21.08 21.35 -4.50
N GLY A 229 -21.91 20.96 -5.47
CA GLY A 229 -21.84 21.44 -6.85
C GLY A 229 -20.99 20.58 -7.79
N TRP A 230 -20.44 19.46 -7.33
CA TRP A 230 -19.64 18.57 -8.17
C TRP A 230 -20.51 17.53 -8.87
N THR A 231 -20.26 17.30 -10.19
CA THR A 231 -20.98 16.34 -11.00
C THR A 231 -20.01 15.43 -11.76
N TYR A 232 -20.52 14.30 -12.27
CA TYR A 232 -19.72 13.36 -13.08
C TYR A 232 -19.18 14.02 -14.35
N PRO A 233 -18.03 13.55 -14.86
CA PRO A 233 -17.57 13.93 -16.20
C PRO A 233 -18.63 13.60 -17.24
N THR A 234 -18.61 14.38 -18.32
CA THR A 234 -19.53 14.15 -19.44
C THR A 234 -18.98 13.04 -20.34
N ALA A 235 -19.75 11.98 -20.53
CA ALA A 235 -19.37 10.92 -21.46
C ALA A 235 -19.28 11.45 -22.92
N PRO A 236 -18.41 10.89 -23.78
CA PRO A 236 -18.31 11.30 -25.18
C PRO A 236 -19.65 11.28 -25.89
N GLY A 237 -19.97 12.36 -26.60
CA GLY A 237 -21.22 12.50 -27.35
C GLY A 237 -22.47 12.85 -26.53
N VAL A 238 -22.33 13.01 -25.19
CA VAL A 238 -23.41 13.39 -24.29
C VAL A 238 -23.40 14.91 -24.06
N THR A 239 -24.57 15.55 -24.05
CA THR A 239 -24.69 16.97 -23.69
C THR A 239 -24.59 17.11 -22.17
N PRO A 240 -23.72 18.00 -21.67
CA PRO A 240 -23.58 18.24 -20.23
C PRO A 240 -24.90 18.69 -19.59
N LYS A 241 -25.14 18.20 -18.37
CA LYS A 241 -26.29 18.54 -17.55
C LYS A 241 -25.82 19.06 -16.20
N LYS A 242 -26.75 19.72 -15.49
CA LYS A 242 -26.56 20.13 -14.10
C LYS A 242 -26.14 18.97 -13.19
N ASN A 243 -26.78 17.80 -13.35
CA ASN A 243 -26.42 16.54 -12.74
C ASN A 243 -26.18 15.54 -13.86
N ASN A 244 -24.93 15.29 -14.20
CA ASN A 244 -24.59 14.31 -15.22
C ASN A 244 -24.88 12.87 -14.74
N PRO A 245 -25.20 11.96 -15.68
CA PRO A 245 -25.21 10.54 -15.39
C PRO A 245 -23.81 10.02 -15.06
N GLU A 246 -23.76 8.86 -14.43
CA GLU A 246 -22.52 8.19 -14.04
C GLU A 246 -21.60 7.95 -15.25
N TYR A 247 -20.37 8.41 -15.13
CA TYR A 247 -19.26 8.15 -16.05
C TYR A 247 -17.95 8.27 -15.25
N PHE A 248 -17.05 7.29 -15.36
CA PHE A 248 -15.94 7.14 -14.43
C PHE A 248 -14.55 7.41 -15.05
N PHE A 249 -14.47 7.84 -16.30
CA PHE A 249 -13.22 8.33 -16.87
C PHE A 249 -13.12 9.85 -16.72
N GLY A 250 -11.97 10.33 -16.24
CA GLY A 250 -11.70 11.73 -15.93
C GLY A 250 -12.08 12.13 -14.51
N GLN A 251 -12.13 13.44 -14.25
CA GLN A 251 -12.45 14.01 -12.94
C GLN A 251 -13.86 14.61 -12.95
N MET A 252 -14.50 14.63 -11.79
CA MET A 252 -15.70 15.44 -11.57
C MET A 252 -15.40 16.92 -11.83
N PHE A 253 -16.38 17.67 -12.27
CA PHE A 253 -16.27 19.11 -12.49
C PHE A 253 -17.37 19.88 -11.78
N ALA A 254 -17.10 21.16 -11.51
CA ALA A 254 -18.01 22.04 -10.75
C ALA A 254 -19.16 22.57 -11.64
N VAL A 255 -20.35 22.58 -11.06
CA VAL A 255 -21.54 23.27 -11.54
C VAL A 255 -21.88 24.36 -10.53
N GLU A 256 -21.37 25.57 -10.74
CA GLU A 256 -21.42 26.67 -9.79
C GLU A 256 -22.83 27.05 -9.33
N SER A 257 -23.84 26.85 -10.20
CA SER A 257 -25.25 27.09 -9.81
C SER A 257 -25.73 26.17 -8.69
N GLU A 258 -25.05 25.06 -8.45
CA GLU A 258 -25.36 24.05 -7.43
C GLU A 258 -24.43 24.12 -6.23
N HIS A 259 -23.43 24.99 -6.26
CA HIS A 259 -22.50 25.21 -5.16
C HIS A 259 -23.06 26.18 -4.13
N ASP A 260 -22.80 25.91 -2.83
CA ASP A 260 -23.11 26.78 -1.71
C ASP A 260 -22.03 27.84 -1.55
N THR A 261 -22.31 29.08 -1.91
CA THR A 261 -21.36 30.20 -1.86
C THR A 261 -21.38 30.98 -0.53
N SER A 262 -22.12 30.54 0.49
CA SER A 262 -22.13 31.19 1.79
C SER A 262 -20.86 30.89 2.60
N ALA A 263 -20.51 31.72 3.57
CA ALA A 263 -19.36 31.48 4.44
C ALA A 263 -19.51 30.19 5.25
N LYS A 264 -18.38 29.45 5.44
CA LYS A 264 -18.35 28.14 6.09
C LYS A 264 -17.26 28.11 7.17
N PRO A 265 -17.61 28.35 8.44
CA PRO A 265 -16.70 28.06 9.54
C PRO A 265 -16.37 26.57 9.59
N ILE A 266 -15.08 26.23 9.62
CA ILE A 266 -14.63 24.83 9.62
C ILE A 266 -13.83 24.50 10.88
N PHE A 267 -12.51 24.57 10.87
CA PHE A 267 -11.69 24.18 12.03
C PHE A 267 -11.31 25.39 12.90
N GLY A 268 -11.70 25.38 14.17
CA GLY A 268 -11.32 26.42 15.10
C GLY A 268 -11.70 27.82 14.58
N ASN A 269 -10.70 28.65 14.27
CA ASN A 269 -10.91 30.01 13.74
C ASN A 269 -10.86 30.11 12.21
N VAL A 270 -10.79 28.96 11.50
CA VAL A 270 -10.72 28.93 10.03
C VAL A 270 -12.14 28.99 9.46
N THR A 271 -12.37 29.96 8.57
CA THR A 271 -13.63 30.12 7.84
C THR A 271 -13.35 30.25 6.36
N ILE A 272 -13.97 29.39 5.56
CA ILE A 272 -13.99 29.53 4.10
C ILE A 272 -14.87 30.75 3.78
N PRO A 273 -14.36 31.78 3.08
CA PRO A 273 -15.11 33.03 2.82
C PRO A 273 -16.36 32.81 1.96
N ALA A 274 -17.34 33.68 2.09
CA ALA A 274 -18.48 33.72 1.19
C ALA A 274 -18.08 34.19 -0.23
N GLY A 275 -18.79 33.71 -1.25
CA GLY A 275 -18.62 34.13 -2.65
C GLY A 275 -17.54 33.36 -3.41
N GLN A 276 -16.94 32.35 -2.83
CA GLN A 276 -15.98 31.48 -3.52
C GLN A 276 -16.68 30.52 -4.49
N THR A 277 -15.94 30.09 -5.53
CA THR A 277 -16.32 28.99 -6.42
C THR A 277 -16.12 27.64 -5.74
N ALA A 278 -16.69 26.57 -6.28
CA ALA A 278 -16.52 25.22 -5.76
C ALA A 278 -15.04 24.79 -5.73
N GLU A 279 -14.24 25.18 -6.74
CA GLU A 279 -12.81 24.92 -6.78
C GLU A 279 -12.03 25.69 -5.71
N GLN A 280 -12.40 26.96 -5.48
CA GLN A 280 -11.78 27.79 -4.42
C GLN A 280 -12.10 27.24 -3.04
N ASP A 281 -13.34 26.82 -2.81
CA ASP A 281 -13.76 26.19 -1.55
C ASP A 281 -13.01 24.87 -1.33
N LEU A 282 -12.90 24.03 -2.35
CA LEU A 282 -12.13 22.78 -2.27
C LEU A 282 -10.66 23.05 -1.91
N ASN A 283 -10.01 23.99 -2.57
CA ASN A 283 -8.62 24.35 -2.25
C ASN A 283 -8.47 24.87 -0.83
N SER A 284 -9.35 25.76 -0.39
CA SER A 284 -9.36 26.30 0.98
C SER A 284 -9.57 25.20 2.02
N LEU A 285 -10.44 24.23 1.72
CA LEU A 285 -10.70 23.06 2.57
C LEU A 285 -9.46 22.16 2.66
N LEU A 286 -8.84 21.83 1.54
CA LEU A 286 -7.64 20.98 1.52
C LEU A 286 -6.48 21.62 2.28
N ASP A 287 -6.25 22.92 2.12
CA ASP A 287 -5.22 23.64 2.85
C ASP A 287 -5.51 23.66 4.36
N ALA A 288 -6.78 23.85 4.75
CA ALA A 288 -7.19 23.80 6.15
C ALA A 288 -7.05 22.40 6.77
N LEU A 289 -7.29 21.32 6.01
CA LEU A 289 -7.07 19.95 6.45
C LEU A 289 -5.57 19.67 6.64
N MET A 290 -4.73 20.03 5.66
CA MET A 290 -3.28 19.83 5.74
C MET A 290 -2.65 20.61 6.92
N ALA A 291 -3.24 21.70 7.33
CA ALA A 291 -2.80 22.50 8.48
C ALA A 291 -3.18 21.89 9.84
N GLN A 292 -4.03 20.85 9.89
CA GLN A 292 -4.43 20.25 11.16
C GLN A 292 -3.28 19.45 11.79
N PRO A 293 -2.96 19.67 13.07
CA PRO A 293 -1.84 18.97 13.74
C PRO A 293 -1.98 17.44 13.74
N THR A 294 -3.21 16.95 13.75
CA THR A 294 -3.52 15.50 13.76
C THR A 294 -3.26 14.81 12.43
N MET A 295 -3.21 15.54 11.30
CA MET A 295 -3.00 14.97 9.96
C MET A 295 -1.73 14.13 9.90
N ALA A 296 -0.61 14.69 10.30
CA ALA A 296 0.69 14.02 10.18
C ALA A 296 0.77 12.71 10.98
N PRO A 297 0.47 12.67 12.30
CA PRO A 297 0.51 11.41 13.07
C PRO A 297 -0.55 10.40 12.62
N PHE A 298 -1.73 10.84 12.18
CA PHE A 298 -2.78 9.94 11.69
C PHE A 298 -2.36 9.20 10.42
N VAL A 299 -1.90 9.94 9.40
CA VAL A 299 -1.48 9.35 8.12
C VAL A 299 -0.20 8.53 8.28
N SER A 300 0.77 9.04 9.06
CA SER A 300 2.02 8.31 9.33
C SER A 300 1.77 6.99 10.03
N GLY A 301 0.91 6.97 11.04
CA GLY A 301 0.54 5.74 11.76
C GLY A 301 -0.05 4.69 10.83
N GLN A 302 -0.98 5.07 9.95
CA GLN A 302 -1.59 4.15 8.97
C GLN A 302 -0.56 3.62 7.96
N LEU A 303 0.32 4.47 7.41
CA LEU A 303 1.35 4.02 6.48
C LEU A 303 2.33 3.04 7.14
N ILE A 304 2.73 3.27 8.40
CA ILE A 304 3.56 2.32 9.15
C ILE A 304 2.83 0.99 9.33
N GLN A 305 1.54 1.03 9.69
CA GLN A 305 0.72 -0.17 9.91
C GLN A 305 0.55 -1.00 8.64
N HIS A 306 0.35 -0.38 7.49
CA HIS A 306 0.23 -1.09 6.22
C HIS A 306 1.57 -1.59 5.65
N LEU A 307 2.69 -0.96 5.96
CA LEU A 307 3.97 -1.30 5.33
C LEU A 307 4.89 -2.14 6.23
N VAL A 308 4.86 -1.93 7.58
CA VAL A 308 5.91 -2.43 8.47
C VAL A 308 5.38 -3.19 9.68
N THR A 309 4.50 -2.60 10.50
CA THR A 309 4.06 -3.22 11.77
C THR A 309 2.70 -2.71 12.21
N SER A 310 1.81 -3.61 12.66
CA SER A 310 0.51 -3.23 13.22
C SER A 310 0.59 -2.43 14.51
N ASN A 311 1.71 -2.51 15.26
CA ASN A 311 1.88 -1.90 16.57
C ASN A 311 3.14 -1.02 16.62
N PRO A 312 3.20 0.09 15.86
CA PRO A 312 4.33 1.00 15.90
C PRO A 312 4.45 1.67 17.27
N SER A 313 5.68 1.91 17.74
CA SER A 313 5.88 2.72 18.95
C SER A 313 5.46 4.18 18.69
N PRO A 314 5.09 4.93 19.76
CA PRO A 314 4.85 6.36 19.66
C PRO A 314 6.04 7.13 19.08
N GLN A 315 7.25 6.71 19.40
CA GLN A 315 8.49 7.32 18.90
C GLN A 315 8.64 7.14 17.38
N TYR A 316 8.30 5.97 16.85
CA TYR A 316 8.32 5.71 15.42
C TYR A 316 7.32 6.60 14.70
N ILE A 317 6.06 6.65 15.18
CA ILE A 317 5.04 7.55 14.62
C ILE A 317 5.53 9.00 14.65
N GLY A 318 6.11 9.45 15.77
CA GLY A 318 6.62 10.82 15.92
C GLY A 318 7.70 11.19 14.91
N ARG A 319 8.66 10.29 14.66
CA ARG A 319 9.71 10.51 13.66
C ARG A 319 9.14 10.64 12.24
N VAL A 320 8.25 9.73 11.84
CA VAL A 320 7.61 9.79 10.51
C VAL A 320 6.68 10.99 10.39
N SER A 321 5.92 11.33 11.43
CA SER A 321 5.07 12.54 11.48
C SER A 321 5.88 13.82 11.27
N SER A 322 7.08 13.89 11.85
CA SER A 322 7.96 15.04 11.65
C SER A 322 8.39 15.20 10.19
N VAL A 323 8.65 14.09 9.48
CA VAL A 323 8.96 14.08 8.04
C VAL A 323 7.73 14.44 7.21
N PHE A 324 6.53 13.98 7.60
CA PHE A 324 5.29 14.37 6.95
C PHE A 324 5.05 15.89 7.05
N GLN A 325 5.32 16.49 8.22
CA GLN A 325 5.19 17.93 8.43
C GLN A 325 6.22 18.75 7.65
N ASN A 326 7.43 18.22 7.51
CA ASN A 326 8.53 18.87 6.79
C ASN A 326 9.54 17.81 6.30
N ASP A 327 9.66 17.66 5.00
CA ASP A 327 10.56 16.72 4.34
C ASP A 327 12.06 17.13 4.40
N GLY A 328 12.38 18.18 5.10
CA GLY A 328 13.71 18.80 5.16
C GLY A 328 13.90 19.95 4.16
N ASN A 329 12.99 20.12 3.21
CA ASN A 329 12.97 21.22 2.22
C ASN A 329 11.79 22.18 2.42
N GLY A 330 11.02 22.00 3.50
CA GLY A 330 9.85 22.84 3.82
C GLY A 330 8.55 22.36 3.19
N VAL A 331 8.51 21.15 2.61
CA VAL A 331 7.30 20.59 1.99
C VAL A 331 6.58 19.68 2.99
N THR A 332 5.29 19.98 3.24
CA THR A 332 4.39 19.13 4.01
C THR A 332 3.75 18.09 3.11
N GLY A 333 3.64 16.84 3.58
CA GLY A 333 2.92 15.76 2.90
C GLY A 333 3.67 15.14 1.70
N ASN A 334 4.99 15.29 1.61
CA ASN A 334 5.82 14.63 0.59
C ASN A 334 5.88 13.12 0.86
N LEU A 335 5.07 12.34 0.13
CA LEU A 335 4.97 10.89 0.33
C LEU A 335 6.26 10.14 0.00
N GLN A 336 7.09 10.62 -0.93
CA GLN A 336 8.39 10.01 -1.18
C GLN A 336 9.28 10.07 0.08
N ALA A 337 9.32 11.22 0.75
CA ALA A 337 10.08 11.38 2.00
C ALA A 337 9.46 10.56 3.13
N VAL A 338 8.13 10.56 3.25
CA VAL A 338 7.40 9.79 4.29
C VAL A 338 7.64 8.29 4.12
N VAL A 339 7.49 7.73 2.91
CA VAL A 339 7.75 6.31 2.63
C VAL A 339 9.22 5.96 2.91
N THR A 340 10.14 6.83 2.54
CA THR A 340 11.56 6.65 2.90
C THR A 340 11.73 6.57 4.43
N ALA A 341 11.14 7.51 5.17
CA ALA A 341 11.21 7.54 6.63
C ALA A 341 10.58 6.29 7.26
N VAL A 342 9.42 5.83 6.76
CA VAL A 342 8.78 4.58 7.23
C VAL A 342 9.73 3.39 7.04
N LEU A 343 10.26 3.19 5.85
CA LEU A 343 11.05 2.00 5.54
C LEU A 343 12.48 2.00 6.11
N THR A 344 13.02 3.17 6.43
CA THR A 344 14.39 3.31 6.94
C THR A 344 14.47 3.66 8.42
N ASP A 345 13.33 3.74 9.10
CA ASP A 345 13.31 4.04 10.54
C ASP A 345 14.12 3.00 11.33
N PRO A 346 14.86 3.44 12.38
CA PRO A 346 15.61 2.51 13.23
C PRO A 346 14.77 1.37 13.80
N GLU A 347 13.48 1.59 14.10
CA GLU A 347 12.59 0.55 14.60
C GLU A 347 12.24 -0.46 13.49
N ALA A 348 11.98 -0.02 12.27
CA ALA A 348 11.76 -0.89 11.11
C ALA A 348 13.01 -1.72 10.75
N ARG A 349 14.19 -1.21 11.03
CA ARG A 349 15.50 -1.85 10.73
C ARG A 349 16.11 -2.56 11.93
N ALA A 350 15.47 -2.54 13.10
CA ALA A 350 16.05 -3.11 14.33
C ALA A 350 16.41 -4.59 14.19
N ALA A 351 15.54 -5.38 13.56
CA ALA A 351 15.76 -6.81 13.34
C ALA A 351 16.71 -7.14 12.17
N ASP A 352 17.23 -6.14 11.45
CA ASP A 352 18.29 -6.36 10.45
C ASP A 352 19.62 -6.81 11.11
N ASN A 353 19.75 -6.59 12.42
CA ASN A 353 20.84 -7.11 13.22
C ASN A 353 20.38 -8.39 13.95
N PRO A 354 20.91 -9.58 13.62
CA PRO A 354 20.49 -10.85 14.22
C PRO A 354 20.81 -10.96 15.72
N THR A 355 21.60 -10.03 16.29
CA THR A 355 21.88 -9.97 17.74
C THR A 355 20.90 -9.07 18.50
N ALA A 356 20.04 -8.33 17.81
CA ALA A 356 19.00 -7.53 18.44
C ALA A 356 17.86 -8.46 18.93
N ALA A 357 17.38 -8.23 20.15
CA ALA A 357 16.22 -8.95 20.64
C ALA A 357 15.01 -8.59 19.77
N SER A 358 14.37 -9.59 19.17
CA SER A 358 13.12 -9.40 18.45
C SER A 358 12.04 -8.91 19.41
N VAL A 359 11.32 -7.85 19.04
CA VAL A 359 10.16 -7.40 19.80
C VAL A 359 8.97 -8.27 19.36
N ALA A 360 8.45 -9.09 20.26
CA ALA A 360 7.38 -10.05 19.97
C ALA A 360 6.08 -9.41 19.38
N SER A 361 5.90 -8.10 19.56
CA SER A 361 4.76 -7.35 19.01
C SER A 361 5.07 -6.65 17.68
N PHE A 362 6.28 -6.79 17.14
CA PHE A 362 6.68 -6.13 15.89
C PHE A 362 6.28 -6.97 14.68
N GLY A 363 5.86 -6.28 13.63
CA GLY A 363 5.40 -6.89 12.39
C GLY A 363 3.90 -6.83 12.23
N HIS A 364 3.42 -7.41 11.16
CA HIS A 364 1.99 -7.59 10.88
C HIS A 364 1.74 -8.91 10.14
N MET A 365 0.52 -9.43 10.22
CA MET A 365 0.18 -10.65 9.50
C MET A 365 0.18 -10.38 7.98
N ARG A 366 0.75 -11.31 7.23
CA ARG A 366 0.75 -11.28 5.77
C ARG A 366 -0.68 -11.50 5.24
N GLU A 367 -1.35 -10.42 4.84
CA GLU A 367 -2.68 -10.48 4.25
C GLU A 367 -2.68 -11.23 2.89
N PRO A 368 -3.80 -11.78 2.42
CA PRO A 368 -3.85 -12.59 1.20
C PRO A 368 -3.25 -11.94 -0.05
N VAL A 369 -3.47 -10.63 -0.24
CA VAL A 369 -2.91 -9.85 -1.36
C VAL A 369 -1.38 -9.71 -1.26
N LEU A 370 -0.79 -9.86 -0.08
CA LEU A 370 0.67 -9.95 0.12
C LEU A 370 1.15 -11.39 0.12
N PHE A 371 0.39 -12.32 0.71
CA PHE A 371 0.75 -13.74 0.82
C PHE A 371 0.97 -14.40 -0.55
N LEU A 372 0.02 -14.24 -1.45
CA LEU A 372 0.06 -14.90 -2.75
C LEU A 372 1.23 -14.40 -3.64
N PRO A 373 1.42 -13.08 -3.83
CA PRO A 373 2.57 -12.61 -4.60
C PRO A 373 3.91 -12.92 -3.92
N ASN A 374 4.03 -12.82 -2.59
CA ASN A 374 5.25 -13.16 -1.88
C ASN A 374 5.66 -14.61 -2.13
N LEU A 375 4.71 -15.53 -1.99
CA LEU A 375 4.90 -16.95 -2.26
C LEU A 375 5.38 -17.18 -3.70
N LEU A 376 4.68 -16.59 -4.68
CA LEU A 376 5.00 -16.75 -6.10
C LEU A 376 6.36 -16.13 -6.47
N ARG A 377 6.67 -14.96 -5.95
CA ARG A 377 7.95 -14.27 -6.19
C ARG A 377 9.12 -15.02 -5.56
N GLY A 378 8.99 -15.46 -4.31
CA GLY A 378 10.02 -16.23 -3.62
C GLY A 378 10.31 -17.59 -4.30
N LEU A 379 9.30 -18.17 -4.97
CA LEU A 379 9.45 -19.40 -5.76
C LEU A 379 9.80 -19.15 -7.24
N ASN A 380 10.18 -17.91 -7.62
CA ASN A 380 10.49 -17.51 -9.00
C ASN A 380 9.39 -17.95 -10.00
N ALA A 381 8.14 -17.66 -9.68
CA ALA A 381 7.01 -18.04 -10.50
C ALA A 381 6.96 -17.28 -11.82
N THR A 382 6.46 -17.94 -12.86
CA THR A 382 6.01 -17.31 -14.09
C THR A 382 4.49 -17.34 -14.13
N LEU A 383 3.89 -16.18 -14.32
CA LEU A 383 2.45 -15.99 -14.46
C LEU A 383 2.10 -15.65 -15.91
N THR A 384 1.17 -16.43 -16.49
CA THR A 384 0.55 -16.11 -17.77
C THR A 384 -0.97 -16.23 -17.61
N ALA A 385 -1.68 -15.10 -17.58
CA ALA A 385 -3.14 -15.04 -17.43
C ALA A 385 -3.68 -15.57 -16.08
N SER A 386 -3.37 -14.89 -15.01
CA SER A 386 -3.67 -15.32 -13.63
C SER A 386 -5.09 -14.96 -13.15
N SER A 387 -6.11 -15.65 -13.66
CA SER A 387 -7.44 -15.57 -13.03
C SER A 387 -7.56 -16.36 -11.73
N THR A 388 -6.65 -17.28 -11.47
CA THR A 388 -6.68 -18.15 -10.28
C THR A 388 -6.12 -17.45 -9.05
N VAL A 389 -5.04 -16.67 -9.18
CA VAL A 389 -4.44 -15.97 -8.03
C VAL A 389 -5.43 -15.02 -7.37
N GLN A 390 -6.17 -14.22 -8.17
CA GLN A 390 -7.19 -13.33 -7.63
C GLN A 390 -8.37 -14.09 -6.99
N ALA A 391 -8.76 -15.26 -7.52
CA ALA A 391 -9.78 -16.10 -6.92
C ALA A 391 -9.33 -16.65 -5.57
N LYS A 392 -8.06 -17.07 -5.45
CA LYS A 392 -7.48 -17.53 -4.18
C LYS A 392 -7.40 -16.43 -3.14
N SER A 393 -7.06 -15.19 -3.53
CA SER A 393 -7.13 -14.04 -2.62
C SER A 393 -8.55 -13.83 -2.07
N SER A 394 -9.56 -13.93 -2.93
CA SER A 394 -10.98 -13.83 -2.53
C SER A 394 -11.39 -14.97 -1.58
N GLU A 395 -10.97 -16.22 -1.84
CA GLU A 395 -11.20 -17.38 -0.98
C GLU A 395 -10.59 -17.19 0.42
N LEU A 396 -9.42 -16.54 0.49
CA LEU A 396 -8.75 -16.22 1.73
C LEU A 396 -9.35 -15.02 2.49
N GLY A 397 -10.44 -14.43 1.99
CA GLY A 397 -11.16 -13.32 2.63
C GLY A 397 -10.81 -11.94 2.13
N GLU A 398 -9.91 -11.81 1.14
CA GLU A 398 -9.51 -10.54 0.58
C GLU A 398 -9.82 -10.45 -0.93
N ASN A 399 -11.06 -10.09 -1.24
CA ASN A 399 -11.53 -9.90 -2.62
C ASN A 399 -11.12 -8.51 -3.12
N LEU A 400 -9.97 -8.41 -3.78
CA LEU A 400 -9.37 -7.16 -4.24
C LEU A 400 -10.39 -6.25 -4.96
N PHE A 401 -10.39 -4.94 -4.65
CA PHE A 401 -11.36 -3.93 -5.12
C PHE A 401 -12.81 -4.17 -4.68
N ASN A 402 -13.07 -5.15 -3.83
CA ASN A 402 -14.39 -5.40 -3.25
C ASN A 402 -14.33 -5.58 -1.73
N PRO A 403 -13.75 -4.61 -0.99
CA PRO A 403 -13.73 -4.68 0.47
C PRO A 403 -15.13 -4.70 1.06
N ALA A 404 -15.25 -5.29 2.25
CA ALA A 404 -16.53 -5.51 2.92
C ALA A 404 -17.16 -4.20 3.47
N SER A 405 -16.33 -3.19 3.75
CA SER A 405 -16.78 -1.93 4.35
C SER A 405 -15.85 -0.77 3.96
N VAL A 406 -16.18 0.44 4.42
CA VAL A 406 -15.30 1.62 4.32
C VAL A 406 -13.99 1.49 5.13
N PHE A 407 -13.89 0.48 6.01
CA PHE A 407 -12.69 0.13 6.75
C PHE A 407 -11.80 -0.90 6.02
N SER A 408 -11.98 -1.09 4.73
CA SER A 408 -11.29 -2.08 3.90
C SER A 408 -11.76 -3.52 4.18
N TYR A 409 -10.87 -4.49 4.13
CA TYR A 409 -11.18 -5.92 4.24
C TYR A 409 -11.34 -6.37 5.69
N PHE A 410 -10.73 -5.63 6.61
CA PHE A 410 -10.75 -5.91 8.05
C PHE A 410 -10.72 -4.59 8.83
N SER A 411 -11.18 -4.63 10.09
CA SER A 411 -11.17 -3.44 10.96
C SER A 411 -9.75 -3.07 11.37
N PRO A 412 -9.29 -1.83 11.15
CA PRO A 412 -7.95 -1.40 11.58
C PRO A 412 -7.78 -1.41 13.11
N GLN A 413 -8.88 -1.53 13.86
CA GLN A 413 -8.89 -1.60 15.32
C GLN A 413 -9.08 -3.03 15.86
N TYR A 414 -9.07 -4.05 14.98
CA TYR A 414 -9.18 -5.43 15.42
C TYR A 414 -8.00 -5.82 16.31
N ARG A 415 -8.30 -6.46 17.44
CA ARG A 415 -7.29 -6.86 18.43
C ARG A 415 -7.25 -8.37 18.56
N ILE A 416 -6.03 -8.89 18.63
CA ILE A 416 -5.74 -10.28 18.95
C ILE A 416 -5.62 -10.47 20.46
N GLU A 417 -5.47 -11.70 20.90
CA GLU A 417 -5.19 -12.04 22.30
C GLU A 417 -3.98 -11.25 22.82
N GLY A 418 -4.06 -10.77 24.05
CA GLY A 418 -3.05 -9.88 24.63
C GLY A 418 -3.26 -8.39 24.32
N GLY A 419 -4.30 -8.03 23.53
CA GLY A 419 -4.70 -6.64 23.28
C GLY A 419 -3.92 -5.91 22.20
N LEU A 420 -2.99 -6.58 21.50
CA LEU A 420 -2.27 -6.03 20.35
C LEU A 420 -3.22 -5.85 19.15
N LEU A 421 -2.94 -4.83 18.35
CA LEU A 421 -3.59 -4.70 17.04
C LEU A 421 -3.09 -5.82 16.12
N GLY A 422 -4.01 -6.45 15.42
CA GLY A 422 -3.74 -7.47 14.40
C GLY A 422 -4.88 -7.47 13.38
N PRO A 423 -5.04 -6.36 12.60
CA PRO A 423 -6.18 -6.16 11.70
C PRO A 423 -6.42 -7.34 10.77
N GLU A 424 -5.39 -7.85 10.15
CA GLU A 424 -5.41 -8.91 9.15
C GLU A 424 -5.86 -10.26 9.73
N PHE A 425 -5.68 -10.47 11.05
CA PHE A 425 -6.16 -11.68 11.73
C PHE A 425 -7.69 -11.79 11.74
N GLN A 426 -8.42 -10.69 11.50
CA GLN A 426 -9.89 -10.75 11.44
C GLN A 426 -10.39 -11.66 10.31
N ILE A 427 -9.63 -11.80 9.22
CA ILE A 427 -9.94 -12.69 8.09
C ILE A 427 -9.15 -14.01 8.12
N TYR A 428 -8.30 -14.21 9.13
CA TYR A 428 -7.53 -15.44 9.34
C TYR A 428 -8.30 -16.39 10.25
N THR A 429 -9.14 -17.20 9.65
CA THR A 429 -9.95 -18.21 10.34
C THR A 429 -9.32 -19.60 10.20
N THR A 430 -9.83 -20.58 10.92
CA THR A 430 -9.41 -22.00 10.75
C THR A 430 -9.55 -22.45 9.29
N GLN A 431 -10.62 -22.00 8.60
CA GLN A 431 -10.82 -22.33 7.18
C GLN A 431 -9.75 -21.68 6.30
N THR A 432 -9.55 -20.37 6.43
CA THR A 432 -8.57 -19.67 5.58
C THR A 432 -7.13 -20.08 5.89
N ALA A 433 -6.82 -20.54 7.10
CA ALA A 433 -5.53 -21.16 7.44
C ALA A 433 -5.34 -22.50 6.69
N ALA A 434 -6.36 -23.36 6.66
CA ALA A 434 -6.33 -24.59 5.88
C ALA A 434 -6.22 -24.29 4.37
N ASP A 435 -6.97 -23.32 3.86
CA ASP A 435 -6.94 -22.92 2.46
C ASP A 435 -5.53 -22.40 2.05
N ARG A 436 -4.82 -21.69 2.94
CA ARG A 436 -3.42 -21.29 2.71
C ARG A 436 -2.51 -22.50 2.54
N ALA A 437 -2.65 -23.52 3.40
CA ALA A 437 -1.86 -24.75 3.30
C ALA A 437 -2.17 -25.52 2.00
N ASP A 438 -3.44 -25.56 1.60
CA ASP A 438 -3.86 -26.19 0.33
C ASP A 438 -3.31 -25.44 -0.90
N ILE A 439 -3.23 -24.12 -0.85
CA ILE A 439 -2.60 -23.30 -1.90
C ILE A 439 -1.11 -23.61 -2.00
N VAL A 440 -0.40 -23.64 -0.87
CA VAL A 440 1.04 -24.03 -0.82
C VAL A 440 1.23 -25.43 -1.38
N ASN A 441 0.40 -26.39 -0.95
CA ASN A 441 0.44 -27.76 -1.46
C ASN A 441 0.23 -27.81 -2.99
N SER A 442 -0.78 -27.08 -3.49
CA SER A 442 -1.08 -27.04 -4.93
C SER A 442 0.09 -26.47 -5.73
N ILE A 443 0.75 -25.42 -5.25
CA ILE A 443 1.90 -24.79 -5.92
C ILE A 443 3.13 -25.72 -5.93
N LEU A 444 3.39 -26.42 -4.83
CA LEU A 444 4.59 -27.25 -4.68
C LEU A 444 4.48 -28.61 -5.34
N TYR A 445 3.31 -29.25 -5.29
CA TYR A 445 3.11 -30.64 -5.73
C TYR A 445 2.25 -30.79 -6.99
N GLY A 446 1.69 -29.70 -7.48
CA GLY A 446 0.84 -29.70 -8.66
C GLY A 446 1.07 -28.47 -9.53
N ALA A 447 0.00 -27.76 -9.80
CA ALA A 447 -0.01 -26.44 -10.39
C ALA A 447 -1.21 -25.67 -9.83
N LEU A 448 -1.05 -24.40 -9.52
CA LEU A 448 -2.16 -23.54 -9.12
C LEU A 448 -3.18 -23.44 -10.26
N ASP A 449 -2.65 -23.25 -11.48
CA ASP A 449 -3.36 -23.33 -12.76
C ASP A 449 -2.37 -23.63 -13.89
N LYS A 450 -2.88 -23.69 -15.14
CA LYS A 450 -2.02 -23.95 -16.32
C LYS A 450 -1.10 -22.77 -16.68
N GLY A 451 -1.39 -21.58 -16.19
CA GLY A 451 -0.64 -20.35 -16.46
C GLY A 451 0.37 -20.01 -15.37
N THR A 452 0.38 -20.73 -14.25
CA THR A 452 1.27 -20.47 -13.11
C THR A 452 2.26 -21.61 -12.96
N THR A 453 3.56 -21.33 -13.14
CA THR A 453 4.65 -22.30 -12.92
C THR A 453 5.66 -21.72 -11.94
N VAL A 454 6.26 -22.55 -11.10
CA VAL A 454 7.32 -22.18 -10.16
C VAL A 454 8.66 -22.80 -10.56
N ASN A 455 9.75 -22.12 -10.22
CA ASN A 455 11.10 -22.63 -10.45
C ASN A 455 11.80 -22.94 -9.12
N LEU A 456 11.76 -24.19 -8.70
CA LEU A 456 12.39 -24.66 -7.47
C LEU A 456 13.89 -25.00 -7.64
N THR A 457 14.46 -24.87 -8.84
CA THR A 457 15.84 -25.23 -9.14
C THR A 457 16.86 -24.62 -8.16
N PRO A 458 16.78 -23.34 -7.76
CA PRO A 458 17.72 -22.76 -6.80
C PRO A 458 17.76 -23.49 -5.45
N PHE A 459 16.62 -23.97 -4.97
CA PHE A 459 16.51 -24.73 -3.73
C PHE A 459 16.93 -26.20 -3.93
N VAL A 460 16.53 -26.83 -5.03
CA VAL A 460 16.89 -28.22 -5.37
C VAL A 460 18.41 -28.40 -5.43
N GLN A 461 19.14 -27.41 -5.91
CA GLN A 461 20.60 -27.41 -5.95
C GLN A 461 21.25 -27.46 -4.55
N GLN A 462 20.53 -27.01 -3.51
CA GLN A 462 21.00 -27.06 -2.12
C GLN A 462 20.57 -28.35 -1.38
N ALA A 463 19.70 -29.17 -1.97
CA ALA A 463 19.06 -30.32 -1.30
C ALA A 463 20.00 -31.50 -1.00
N GLY A 464 21.27 -31.43 -1.41
CA GLY A 464 22.32 -32.37 -1.00
C GLY A 464 22.72 -32.24 0.49
N ASN A 465 22.42 -31.12 1.12
CA ASN A 465 22.66 -30.86 2.54
C ASN A 465 21.44 -30.15 3.14
N ALA A 466 20.83 -30.71 4.19
CA ALA A 466 19.62 -30.17 4.80
C ALA A 466 19.83 -28.73 5.31
N THR A 467 20.92 -28.47 6.04
CA THR A 467 21.25 -27.13 6.54
C THR A 467 21.39 -26.10 5.41
N SER A 468 22.05 -26.45 4.30
CA SER A 468 22.19 -25.55 3.15
C SER A 468 20.83 -25.23 2.50
N LEU A 469 19.97 -26.24 2.37
CA LEU A 469 18.61 -26.08 1.83
C LEU A 469 17.77 -25.19 2.73
N LEU A 470 17.76 -25.46 4.05
CA LEU A 470 16.97 -24.70 5.01
C LEU A 470 17.46 -23.24 5.14
N ASN A 471 18.77 -23.00 5.11
CA ASN A 471 19.33 -21.65 5.07
C ASN A 471 18.90 -20.88 3.81
N ALA A 472 18.87 -21.54 2.65
CA ALA A 472 18.41 -20.91 1.41
C ALA A 472 16.91 -20.55 1.48
N ILE A 473 16.08 -21.45 2.01
CA ILE A 473 14.64 -21.22 2.19
C ILE A 473 14.40 -20.11 3.24
N SER A 474 15.06 -20.21 4.39
CA SER A 474 14.94 -19.21 5.47
C SER A 474 15.35 -17.81 5.00
N SER A 475 16.41 -17.69 4.22
CA SER A 475 16.87 -16.39 3.70
C SER A 475 15.84 -15.71 2.80
N VAL A 476 15.00 -16.44 2.09
CA VAL A 476 13.97 -15.90 1.19
C VAL A 476 12.66 -15.63 1.95
N PHE A 477 12.21 -16.57 2.78
CA PHE A 477 10.84 -16.55 3.31
C PHE A 477 10.76 -16.16 4.80
N LEU A 478 11.85 -16.31 5.55
CA LEU A 478 11.92 -16.03 6.99
C LEU A 478 13.06 -15.05 7.34
N HIS A 479 13.59 -14.33 6.38
CA HIS A 479 14.64 -13.31 6.57
C HIS A 479 15.92 -13.84 7.25
N GLY A 480 16.15 -15.16 7.17
CA GLY A 480 17.26 -15.86 7.82
C GLY A 480 17.00 -16.21 9.30
N GLU A 481 15.78 -16.00 9.79
CA GLU A 481 15.38 -16.19 11.20
C GLU A 481 14.39 -17.35 11.33
N MET A 482 14.87 -18.58 11.20
CA MET A 482 14.07 -19.79 11.44
C MET A 482 14.25 -20.22 12.90
N SER A 483 13.15 -20.47 13.63
CA SER A 483 13.23 -21.00 14.97
C SER A 483 13.81 -22.41 14.98
N ALA A 484 14.45 -22.81 16.09
CA ALA A 484 14.99 -24.16 16.24
C ALA A 484 13.92 -25.25 16.11
N ALA A 485 12.68 -24.97 16.52
CA ALA A 485 11.55 -25.90 16.40
C ALA A 485 11.15 -26.10 14.93
N LEU A 486 11.06 -25.03 14.16
CA LEU A 486 10.74 -25.09 12.73
C LEU A 486 11.88 -25.71 11.93
N GLU A 487 13.15 -25.38 12.27
CA GLU A 487 14.33 -25.98 11.64
C GLU A 487 14.36 -27.51 11.85
N GLN A 488 14.07 -27.98 13.07
CA GLN A 488 13.99 -29.41 13.36
C GLN A 488 12.88 -30.09 12.55
N ALA A 489 11.66 -29.52 12.55
CA ALA A 489 10.54 -30.10 11.80
C ALA A 489 10.82 -30.16 10.30
N ALA A 490 11.44 -29.11 9.75
CA ALA A 490 11.82 -29.09 8.34
C ALA A 490 12.98 -30.05 8.03
N THR A 491 13.95 -30.24 8.94
CA THR A 491 15.02 -31.22 8.82
C THR A 491 14.45 -32.64 8.79
N ASP A 492 13.56 -32.98 9.71
CA ASP A 492 12.90 -34.29 9.77
C ASP A 492 12.15 -34.60 8.46
N ALA A 493 11.48 -33.59 7.88
CA ALA A 493 10.79 -33.73 6.59
C ALA A 493 11.78 -33.92 5.42
N VAL A 494 12.91 -33.24 5.43
CA VAL A 494 14.00 -33.42 4.44
C VAL A 494 14.59 -34.81 4.54
N ASP A 495 14.86 -35.33 5.73
CA ASP A 495 15.48 -36.61 5.95
C ASP A 495 14.55 -37.79 5.58
N ALA A 496 13.25 -37.61 5.74
CA ALA A 496 12.24 -38.57 5.30
C ALA A 496 12.09 -38.68 3.78
N ALA A 497 12.52 -37.65 3.02
CA ALA A 497 12.38 -37.60 1.58
C ALA A 497 13.60 -38.20 0.85
N SER A 498 13.35 -38.88 -0.29
CA SER A 498 14.38 -39.70 -0.98
C SER A 498 15.08 -38.97 -2.13
N THR A 499 14.47 -37.94 -2.73
CA THR A 499 15.04 -37.23 -3.88
C THR A 499 15.26 -35.74 -3.59
N PRO A 500 16.22 -35.07 -4.24
CA PRO A 500 16.44 -33.63 -4.06
C PRO A 500 15.18 -32.80 -4.26
N ALA A 501 14.36 -33.13 -5.24
CA ALA A 501 13.10 -32.45 -5.50
C ALA A 501 12.10 -32.67 -4.36
N ALA A 502 11.91 -33.91 -3.88
CA ALA A 502 11.02 -34.22 -2.76
C ALA A 502 11.49 -33.58 -1.45
N LYS A 503 12.81 -33.57 -1.20
CA LYS A 503 13.41 -32.86 -0.05
C LYS A 503 13.08 -31.37 -0.06
N THR A 504 13.25 -30.73 -1.21
CA THR A 504 12.94 -29.30 -1.41
C THR A 504 11.46 -29.02 -1.18
N GLN A 505 10.57 -29.82 -1.78
CA GLN A 505 9.13 -29.65 -1.62
C GLN A 505 8.68 -29.84 -0.17
N ALA A 506 9.21 -30.85 0.52
CA ALA A 506 8.91 -31.12 1.92
C ALA A 506 9.34 -29.95 2.83
N ALA A 507 10.58 -29.48 2.67
CA ALA A 507 11.09 -28.33 3.44
C ALA A 507 10.27 -27.07 3.19
N LEU A 508 10.00 -26.74 1.92
CA LEU A 508 9.19 -25.58 1.55
C LEU A 508 7.77 -25.69 2.12
N TYR A 509 7.13 -26.87 2.07
CA TYR A 509 5.80 -27.04 2.62
C TYR A 509 5.77 -26.75 4.12
N ILE A 510 6.68 -27.32 4.91
CA ILE A 510 6.77 -27.08 6.35
C ILE A 510 6.97 -25.59 6.66
N VAL A 511 7.91 -24.93 5.97
CA VAL A 511 8.22 -23.52 6.21
C VAL A 511 7.06 -22.62 5.78
N LEU A 512 6.51 -22.78 4.59
CA LEU A 512 5.49 -21.89 4.02
C LEU A 512 4.10 -22.08 4.66
N THR A 513 3.89 -23.16 5.42
CA THR A 513 2.67 -23.38 6.21
C THR A 513 2.86 -23.05 7.70
N SER A 514 4.08 -22.68 8.12
CA SER A 514 4.36 -22.32 9.51
C SER A 514 3.79 -20.95 9.89
N ASP A 515 3.58 -20.75 11.18
CA ASP A 515 3.15 -19.46 11.75
C ASP A 515 4.20 -18.36 11.50
N GLU A 516 5.49 -18.72 11.49
CA GLU A 516 6.60 -17.80 11.24
C GLU A 516 6.49 -17.15 9.85
N TYR A 517 6.10 -17.90 8.82
CA TYR A 517 5.90 -17.36 7.48
C TYR A 517 4.66 -16.47 7.36
N GLN A 518 3.68 -16.63 8.23
CA GLN A 518 2.46 -15.81 8.17
C GLN A 518 2.68 -14.35 8.61
N ILE A 519 3.79 -14.05 9.28
CA ILE A 519 4.09 -12.71 9.81
C ILE A 519 5.20 -12.04 9.00
N ILE A 520 4.99 -10.78 8.63
CA ILE A 520 6.02 -9.89 8.09
C ILE A 520 6.68 -9.20 9.29
N HIS A 521 7.96 -9.46 9.52
CA HIS A 521 8.72 -8.88 10.64
C HIS A 521 9.58 -7.70 10.22
#